data_3d82179d68bf9723d23b33e50cd1fcb2
#
_entry.id   3d82179d68bf9723d23b33e50cd1fcb2
#
_cell.length_a   1.000
_cell.length_b   1.000
_cell.length_c   1.000
_cell.angle_alpha   90.00
_cell.angle_beta   90.00
_cell.angle_gamma   90.00
#
_symmetry.space_group_name_H-M   'P 1'
#
loop_
_entity.id
_entity.type
_entity.pdbx_description
1 polymer ?
#
loop_
_entity_poly.entity_id
_entity_poly.type
_entity_poly.pdbx_seq_one_letter_code
_entity_poly.pdbx_strand_id
1 'polypeptide(L)'
;IAKVKKKYDYPYHLQVSTGKNQKERVLDCAEILEGSLRLAASVQTLDPDVLKNIKRQNISAEKLIEVTKLANRLNANSYSEVILGLPGDTKAKHFNTVFQLADAGLKFIPLYTLMLLEGTVLATDEERDRWEIGTQYRVVPRCFGVYQFKDREILSAEFEEVCVYTNTLPHEDYLECRSL
;
A
#
# COMPACT_ATOMS: atom_id res chain seq x y z
N ILE A 1 2.40 26.13 -6.62
CA ILE A 1 1.36 25.33 -7.29
C ILE A 1 0.00 25.99 -7.12
N ALA A 2 -0.48 26.31 -5.90
CA ALA A 2 -1.81 26.91 -5.66
C ALA A 2 -2.07 28.19 -6.49
N LYS A 3 -1.10 29.11 -6.60
CA LYS A 3 -1.23 30.31 -7.44
C LYS A 3 -1.39 29.97 -8.91
N VAL A 4 -0.67 28.95 -9.39
CA VAL A 4 -0.76 28.48 -10.79
C VAL A 4 -2.13 27.85 -11.04
N LYS A 5 -2.57 26.97 -10.13
CA LYS A 5 -3.90 26.37 -10.21
C LYS A 5 -5.00 27.42 -10.25
N LYS A 6 -4.98 28.39 -9.36
CA LYS A 6 -5.98 29.47 -9.32
C LYS A 6 -6.01 30.30 -10.61
N LYS A 7 -4.85 30.49 -11.26
CA LYS A 7 -4.74 31.32 -12.48
C LYS A 7 -5.09 30.56 -13.75
N TYR A 8 -4.72 29.26 -13.82
CA TYR A 8 -4.77 28.49 -15.07
C TYR A 8 -5.66 27.24 -14.98
N ASP A 9 -6.28 26.99 -13.82
CA ASP A 9 -7.00 25.75 -13.48
C ASP A 9 -6.15 24.48 -13.73
N TYR A 10 -4.84 24.57 -13.46
CA TYR A 10 -3.86 23.51 -13.68
C TYR A 10 -2.80 23.51 -12.57
N PRO A 11 -2.34 22.31 -12.10
CA PRO A 11 -2.71 20.96 -12.49
C PRO A 11 -4.04 20.48 -11.88
N TYR A 12 -4.75 19.60 -12.59
CA TYR A 12 -5.99 18.99 -12.09
C TYR A 12 -5.73 17.97 -10.99
N HIS A 13 -4.62 17.19 -11.12
CA HIS A 13 -4.22 16.18 -10.15
C HIS A 13 -2.76 16.29 -9.80
N LEU A 14 -2.46 16.10 -8.51
CA LEU A 14 -1.13 16.03 -7.94
C LEU A 14 -0.98 14.70 -7.22
N GLN A 15 -0.06 13.88 -7.68
CA GLN A 15 0.36 12.68 -6.98
C GLN A 15 1.75 12.93 -6.40
N VAL A 16 1.85 12.92 -5.09
CA VAL A 16 3.09 13.15 -4.36
C VAL A 16 3.23 12.15 -3.21
N SER A 17 4.45 11.76 -2.93
CA SER A 17 4.76 11.02 -1.70
C SER A 17 4.77 11.98 -0.53
N THR A 18 3.90 11.77 0.44
CA THR A 18 3.81 12.61 1.63
C THR A 18 4.48 11.92 2.82
N GLY A 19 5.17 12.70 3.67
CA GLY A 19 5.75 12.19 4.90
C GLY A 19 4.68 11.69 5.88
N LYS A 20 5.01 10.66 6.67
CA LYS A 20 4.07 10.07 7.64
C LYS A 20 3.86 10.94 8.88
N ASN A 21 4.82 11.81 9.20
CA ASN A 21 4.91 12.48 10.51
C ASN A 21 4.27 13.86 10.60
N GLN A 22 3.74 14.43 9.51
CA GLN A 22 3.15 15.78 9.51
C GLN A 22 1.81 15.77 8.76
N LYS A 23 0.88 14.96 9.23
CA LYS A 23 -0.42 14.79 8.58
C LYS A 23 -1.23 16.09 8.51
N GLU A 24 -1.16 16.94 9.54
CA GLU A 24 -1.85 18.24 9.55
C GLU A 24 -1.39 19.12 8.39
N ARG A 25 -0.08 19.22 8.16
CA ARG A 25 0.45 19.97 6.99
C ARG A 25 0.00 19.40 5.65
N VAL A 26 -0.19 18.08 5.57
CA VAL A 26 -0.73 17.45 4.36
C VAL A 26 -2.19 17.82 4.16
N LEU A 27 -2.98 17.87 5.24
CA LEU A 27 -4.37 18.31 5.20
C LEU A 27 -4.49 19.77 4.80
N ASP A 28 -3.68 20.67 5.40
CA ASP A 28 -3.61 22.08 5.01
C ASP A 28 -3.25 22.26 3.52
N CYS A 29 -2.27 21.48 3.05
CA CYS A 29 -1.91 21.50 1.62
C CYS A 29 -3.06 21.03 0.73
N ALA A 30 -3.82 20.02 1.16
CA ALA A 30 -4.96 19.52 0.40
C ALA A 30 -6.08 20.55 0.32
N GLU A 31 -6.35 21.29 1.40
CA GLU A 31 -7.30 22.40 1.40
C GLU A 31 -6.86 23.53 0.46
N ILE A 32 -5.61 23.99 0.56
CA ILE A 32 -5.05 25.05 -0.32
C ILE A 32 -5.07 24.64 -1.80
N LEU A 33 -4.96 23.34 -2.09
CA LEU A 33 -4.94 22.79 -3.44
C LEU A 33 -6.33 22.35 -3.93
N GLU A 34 -7.38 22.60 -3.13
CA GLU A 34 -8.78 22.45 -3.52
C GLU A 34 -9.07 21.07 -4.17
N GLY A 35 -8.62 19.98 -3.53
CA GLY A 35 -8.89 18.61 -3.98
C GLY A 35 -7.97 18.09 -5.10
N SER A 36 -7.04 18.88 -5.62
CA SER A 36 -6.06 18.41 -6.61
C SER A 36 -5.04 17.44 -6.02
N LEU A 37 -4.79 17.51 -4.70
CA LEU A 37 -3.86 16.64 -4.01
C LEU A 37 -4.54 15.33 -3.63
N ARG A 38 -3.95 14.19 -4.06
CA ARG A 38 -4.39 12.87 -3.63
C ARG A 38 -3.97 12.60 -2.19
N LEU A 39 -4.93 12.23 -1.34
CA LEU A 39 -4.67 11.96 0.07
C LEU A 39 -4.46 10.47 0.32
N ALA A 40 -3.31 10.12 0.91
CA ALA A 40 -2.93 8.76 1.26
C ALA A 40 -3.03 8.53 2.77
N ALA A 41 -3.64 7.43 3.15
CA ALA A 41 -3.72 6.97 4.55
C ALA A 41 -2.86 5.73 4.84
N SER A 42 -2.07 5.24 3.92
CA SER A 42 -1.12 4.09 3.96
C SER A 42 -1.06 3.31 5.28
N VAL A 43 -2.04 2.45 5.53
CA VAL A 43 -2.14 1.74 6.83
C VAL A 43 -1.54 0.33 6.79
N GLN A 44 -1.44 -0.31 5.64
CA GLN A 44 -1.02 -1.70 5.36
C GLN A 44 -1.87 -2.78 6.03
N THR A 45 -2.29 -2.59 7.26
CA THR A 45 -3.28 -3.36 8.02
C THR A 45 -3.82 -2.48 9.13
N LEU A 46 -4.99 -2.78 9.66
CA LEU A 46 -5.55 -2.14 10.86
C LEU A 46 -5.44 -3.05 12.10
N ASP A 47 -5.00 -4.30 11.92
CA ASP A 47 -4.85 -5.23 13.04
C ASP A 47 -3.64 -4.86 13.92
N PRO A 48 -3.83 -4.66 15.24
CA PRO A 48 -2.78 -4.19 16.13
C PRO A 48 -1.67 -5.24 16.36
N ASP A 49 -2.00 -6.53 16.32
CA ASP A 49 -1.00 -7.59 16.51
C ASP A 49 -0.10 -7.70 15.28
N VAL A 50 -0.69 -7.64 14.08
CA VAL A 50 0.06 -7.61 12.82
C VAL A 50 0.97 -6.38 12.77
N LEU A 51 0.46 -5.20 13.14
CA LEU A 51 1.26 -3.96 13.23
C LEU A 51 2.45 -4.11 14.19
N LYS A 52 2.22 -4.73 15.35
CA LYS A 52 3.27 -5.02 16.32
C LYS A 52 4.34 -5.95 15.74
N ASN A 53 3.93 -7.00 15.03
CA ASN A 53 4.85 -7.97 14.43
C ASN A 53 5.76 -7.32 13.38
N ILE A 54 5.22 -6.41 12.57
CA ILE A 54 6.00 -5.67 11.57
C ILE A 54 6.64 -4.38 12.13
N LYS A 55 6.60 -4.17 13.46
CA LYS A 55 7.17 -3.01 14.16
C LYS A 55 6.71 -1.66 13.58
N ARG A 56 5.42 -1.56 13.26
CA ARG A 56 4.83 -0.38 12.64
C ARG A 56 3.75 0.25 13.51
N GLN A 57 3.66 1.57 13.41
CA GLN A 57 2.55 2.34 13.97
C GLN A 57 1.73 2.97 12.84
N ASN A 58 0.42 2.86 12.93
CA ASN A 58 -0.51 3.53 12.04
C ASN A 58 -0.96 4.88 12.60
N ILE A 59 -1.61 5.66 11.74
CA ILE A 59 -2.48 6.75 12.20
C ILE A 59 -3.67 6.14 12.96
N SER A 60 -4.22 6.89 13.93
CA SER A 60 -5.40 6.42 14.67
C SER A 60 -6.63 6.29 13.75
N ALA A 61 -7.61 5.50 14.17
CA ALA A 61 -8.87 5.36 13.42
C ALA A 61 -9.58 6.70 13.25
N GLU A 62 -9.57 7.56 14.28
CA GLU A 62 -10.15 8.89 14.23
C GLU A 62 -9.46 9.75 13.17
N LYS A 63 -8.13 9.70 13.10
CA LYS A 63 -7.36 10.46 12.10
C LYS A 63 -7.59 9.93 10.69
N LEU A 64 -7.75 8.62 10.51
CA LEU A 64 -8.14 8.02 9.25
C LEU A 64 -9.49 8.56 8.77
N ILE A 65 -10.49 8.58 9.66
CA ILE A 65 -11.83 9.11 9.37
C ILE A 65 -11.75 10.60 9.01
N GLU A 66 -10.96 11.38 9.73
CA GLU A 66 -10.76 12.82 9.45
C GLU A 66 -10.18 13.04 8.06
N VAL A 67 -9.11 12.33 7.70
CA VAL A 67 -8.49 12.38 6.36
C VAL A 67 -9.50 12.02 5.27
N THR A 68 -10.29 10.97 5.50
CA THR A 68 -11.30 10.52 4.54
C THR A 68 -12.43 11.53 4.37
N LYS A 69 -12.93 12.08 5.47
CA LYS A 69 -13.98 13.13 5.46
C LYS A 69 -13.49 14.38 4.71
N LEU A 70 -12.26 14.82 4.95
CA LEU A 70 -11.68 15.94 4.24
C LEU A 70 -11.55 15.65 2.74
N ALA A 71 -11.02 14.47 2.38
CA ALA A 71 -10.92 14.06 0.98
C ALA A 71 -12.28 14.08 0.29
N ASN A 72 -13.32 13.54 0.92
CA ASN A 72 -14.67 13.53 0.38
C ASN A 72 -15.24 14.95 0.24
N ARG A 73 -15.04 15.84 1.24
CA ARG A 73 -15.46 17.25 1.18
C ARG A 73 -14.80 18.01 0.03
N LEU A 74 -13.50 17.75 -0.21
CA LEU A 74 -12.73 18.39 -1.28
C LEU A 74 -12.90 17.69 -2.64
N ASN A 75 -13.73 16.67 -2.73
CA ASN A 75 -13.83 15.77 -3.89
C ASN A 75 -12.45 15.23 -4.35
N ALA A 76 -11.52 15.12 -3.43
CA ALA A 76 -10.19 14.54 -3.66
C ALA A 76 -10.27 13.00 -3.62
N ASN A 77 -9.36 12.35 -4.32
CA ASN A 77 -9.22 10.90 -4.23
C ASN A 77 -8.47 10.55 -2.93
N SER A 78 -9.13 9.78 -2.06
CA SER A 78 -8.50 9.15 -0.91
C SER A 78 -8.16 7.69 -1.21
N TYR A 79 -7.01 7.23 -0.71
CA TYR A 79 -6.63 5.83 -0.83
C TYR A 79 -5.84 5.35 0.38
N SER A 80 -5.88 4.04 0.60
CA SER A 80 -5.02 3.37 1.57
C SER A 80 -4.53 2.05 1.00
N GLU A 81 -3.27 1.77 1.17
CA GLU A 81 -2.65 0.52 0.73
C GLU A 81 -2.75 -0.52 1.83
N VAL A 82 -3.18 -1.73 1.47
CA VAL A 82 -3.23 -2.89 2.36
C VAL A 82 -2.28 -3.96 1.82
N ILE A 83 -1.56 -4.64 2.70
CA ILE A 83 -0.62 -5.69 2.33
C ILE A 83 -1.12 -7.02 2.92
N LEU A 84 -1.37 -7.98 2.04
CA LEU A 84 -1.75 -9.35 2.37
C LEU A 84 -0.52 -10.19 2.68
N GLY A 85 -0.61 -11.06 3.68
CA GLY A 85 0.43 -12.01 4.04
C GLY A 85 1.48 -11.46 4.99
N LEU A 86 1.18 -10.38 5.71
CA LEU A 86 2.03 -9.86 6.77
C LEU A 86 2.13 -10.86 7.95
N PRO A 87 3.24 -10.88 8.70
CA PRO A 87 3.43 -11.74 9.88
C PRO A 87 2.28 -11.68 10.89
N GLY A 88 1.61 -12.82 11.10
CA GLY A 88 0.46 -12.93 12.01
C GLY A 88 -0.88 -12.48 11.40
N ASP A 89 -0.92 -12.18 10.11
CA ASP A 89 -2.17 -11.92 9.39
C ASP A 89 -2.98 -13.21 9.22
N THR A 90 -4.30 -13.05 9.10
CA THR A 90 -5.25 -14.13 8.81
C THR A 90 -6.29 -13.60 7.83
N LYS A 91 -7.02 -14.49 7.15
CA LYS A 91 -8.15 -14.09 6.31
C LYS A 91 -9.13 -13.15 7.02
N ALA A 92 -9.50 -13.49 8.25
CA ALA A 92 -10.43 -12.67 9.02
C ALA A 92 -9.89 -11.27 9.33
N LYS A 93 -8.62 -11.15 9.72
CA LYS A 93 -7.95 -9.86 9.98
C LYS A 93 -7.82 -9.02 8.71
N HIS A 94 -7.45 -9.67 7.61
CA HIS A 94 -7.32 -9.01 6.32
C HIS A 94 -8.66 -8.45 5.83
N PHE A 95 -9.72 -9.27 5.84
CA PHE A 95 -11.08 -8.85 5.47
C PHE A 95 -11.59 -7.72 6.36
N ASN A 96 -11.40 -7.86 7.69
CA ASN A 96 -11.79 -6.82 8.64
C ASN A 96 -11.08 -5.48 8.34
N THR A 97 -9.78 -5.53 8.00
CA THR A 97 -9.03 -4.32 7.59
C THR A 97 -9.66 -3.69 6.35
N VAL A 98 -9.93 -4.47 5.31
CA VAL A 98 -10.50 -3.95 4.06
C VAL A 98 -11.89 -3.36 4.29
N PHE A 99 -12.76 -4.06 5.02
CA PHE A 99 -14.11 -3.60 5.30
C PHE A 99 -14.13 -2.33 6.17
N GLN A 100 -13.28 -2.25 7.20
CA GLN A 100 -13.17 -1.02 7.99
C GLN A 100 -12.72 0.19 7.15
N LEU A 101 -11.79 -0.02 6.20
CA LEU A 101 -11.36 1.04 5.29
C LEU A 101 -12.48 1.46 4.32
N ALA A 102 -13.25 0.50 3.83
CA ALA A 102 -14.41 0.77 2.98
C ALA A 102 -15.50 1.53 3.75
N ASP A 103 -15.83 1.08 4.97
CA ASP A 103 -16.81 1.74 5.85
C ASP A 103 -16.37 3.15 6.26
N ALA A 104 -15.05 3.39 6.40
CA ALA A 104 -14.51 4.72 6.60
C ALA A 104 -14.69 5.64 5.37
N GLY A 105 -15.13 5.11 4.24
CA GLY A 105 -15.43 5.84 3.01
C GLY A 105 -14.22 6.10 2.10
N LEU A 106 -13.16 5.29 2.20
CA LEU A 106 -12.05 5.34 1.26
C LEU A 106 -12.51 4.92 -0.14
N LYS A 107 -12.12 5.70 -1.16
CA LYS A 107 -12.57 5.47 -2.54
C LYS A 107 -11.73 4.44 -3.29
N PHE A 108 -10.52 4.19 -2.82
CA PHE A 108 -9.59 3.28 -3.46
C PHE A 108 -8.70 2.58 -2.44
N ILE A 109 -8.69 1.27 -2.45
CA ILE A 109 -7.92 0.42 -1.53
C ILE A 109 -7.08 -0.56 -2.35
N PRO A 110 -5.86 -0.19 -2.77
CA PRO A 110 -4.95 -1.12 -3.42
C PRO A 110 -4.57 -2.25 -2.47
N LEU A 111 -4.77 -3.48 -2.92
CA LEU A 111 -4.37 -4.69 -2.20
C LEU A 111 -3.06 -5.21 -2.81
N TYR A 112 -2.00 -5.16 -2.01
CA TYR A 112 -0.69 -5.69 -2.37
C TYR A 112 -0.44 -7.02 -1.67
N THR A 113 0.41 -7.83 -2.26
CA THR A 113 0.97 -9.02 -1.60
C THR A 113 2.30 -8.65 -0.96
N LEU A 114 2.60 -9.20 0.21
CA LEU A 114 3.91 -9.04 0.84
C LEU A 114 5.02 -9.49 -0.10
N MET A 115 5.94 -8.60 -0.41
CA MET A 115 7.17 -8.90 -1.15
C MET A 115 8.33 -9.05 -0.17
N LEU A 116 9.13 -10.08 -0.37
CA LEU A 116 10.35 -10.29 0.40
C LEU A 116 11.52 -9.62 -0.32
N LEU A 117 11.87 -8.43 0.13
CA LEU A 117 12.97 -7.67 -0.44
C LEU A 117 14.28 -8.07 0.22
N GLU A 118 15.29 -8.39 -0.58
CA GLU A 118 16.62 -8.70 -0.08
C GLU A 118 17.16 -7.59 0.83
N GLY A 119 17.84 -8.00 1.91
CA GLY A 119 18.37 -7.08 2.91
C GLY A 119 17.35 -6.56 3.92
N THR A 120 16.08 -6.95 3.83
CA THR A 120 15.08 -6.65 4.87
C THR A 120 15.03 -7.73 5.94
N VAL A 121 14.57 -7.38 7.15
CA VAL A 121 14.42 -8.32 8.27
C VAL A 121 13.50 -9.48 7.89
N LEU A 122 12.38 -9.23 7.20
CA LEU A 122 11.43 -10.28 6.80
C LEU A 122 11.99 -11.27 5.76
N ALA A 123 13.06 -10.90 5.07
CA ALA A 123 13.70 -11.78 4.08
C ALA A 123 14.79 -12.67 4.69
N THR A 124 15.11 -12.52 5.98
CA THR A 124 16.09 -13.39 6.65
C THR A 124 15.53 -14.78 6.89
N ASP A 125 16.40 -15.78 6.90
CA ASP A 125 15.99 -17.18 7.17
C ASP A 125 15.29 -17.31 8.52
N GLU A 126 15.74 -16.58 9.55
CA GLU A 126 15.14 -16.56 10.89
C GLU A 126 13.67 -16.14 10.88
N GLU A 127 13.33 -15.06 10.17
CA GLU A 127 11.94 -14.59 10.09
C GLU A 127 11.10 -15.45 9.14
N ARG A 128 11.70 -15.99 8.08
CA ARG A 128 11.04 -16.97 7.19
C ARG A 128 10.63 -18.22 7.96
N ASP A 129 11.53 -18.78 8.74
CA ASP A 129 11.27 -19.97 9.57
C ASP A 129 10.26 -19.66 10.68
N ARG A 130 10.41 -18.52 11.36
CA ARG A 130 9.51 -18.10 12.44
C ARG A 130 8.05 -18.00 12.01
N TRP A 131 7.81 -17.47 10.82
CA TRP A 131 6.46 -17.24 10.29
C TRP A 131 6.03 -18.29 9.27
N GLU A 132 6.88 -19.29 8.99
CA GLU A 132 6.69 -20.31 7.96
C GLU A 132 6.30 -19.67 6.61
N ILE A 133 7.06 -18.63 6.20
CA ILE A 133 6.75 -17.87 5.01
C ILE A 133 7.03 -18.70 3.76
N GLY A 134 5.97 -19.09 3.05
CA GLY A 134 6.09 -19.69 1.74
C GLY A 134 5.94 -18.68 0.63
N THR A 135 6.79 -18.80 -0.37
CA THR A 135 6.89 -17.78 -1.43
C THR A 135 6.82 -18.38 -2.83
N GLN A 136 6.51 -17.50 -3.79
CA GLN A 136 6.64 -17.75 -5.21
C GLN A 136 7.26 -16.53 -5.90
N TYR A 137 7.85 -16.77 -7.06
CA TYR A 137 8.41 -15.70 -7.89
C TYR A 137 7.43 -15.35 -9.01
N ARG A 138 7.33 -14.04 -9.29
CA ARG A 138 6.61 -13.56 -10.47
C ARG A 138 7.41 -12.47 -11.17
N VAL A 139 7.18 -12.31 -12.46
CA VAL A 139 7.75 -11.18 -13.22
C VAL A 139 7.07 -9.89 -12.75
N VAL A 140 7.87 -8.88 -12.45
CA VAL A 140 7.36 -7.55 -12.09
C VAL A 140 6.60 -6.97 -13.28
N PRO A 141 5.34 -6.54 -13.11
CA PRO A 141 4.54 -6.00 -14.20
C PRO A 141 5.24 -4.82 -14.90
N ARG A 142 5.35 -4.89 -16.22
CA ARG A 142 6.00 -3.87 -17.07
C ARG A 142 7.52 -3.73 -16.89
N CYS A 143 8.17 -4.65 -16.17
CA CYS A 143 9.61 -4.66 -15.97
C CYS A 143 10.27 -5.81 -16.73
N PHE A 144 9.93 -5.94 -18.00
CA PHE A 144 10.56 -6.87 -18.93
C PHE A 144 10.64 -6.25 -20.33
N GLY A 145 11.63 -6.64 -21.08
CA GLY A 145 11.80 -6.14 -22.45
C GLY A 145 13.03 -6.68 -23.13
N VAL A 146 13.14 -6.32 -24.40
CA VAL A 146 14.30 -6.61 -25.23
C VAL A 146 15.06 -5.31 -25.42
N TYR A 147 16.34 -5.33 -25.05
CA TYR A 147 17.23 -4.19 -25.15
C TYR A 147 18.29 -4.45 -26.19
N GLN A 148 18.54 -3.47 -27.08
CA GLN A 148 19.65 -3.51 -28.02
C GLN A 148 20.88 -2.84 -27.39
N PHE A 149 21.97 -3.59 -27.26
CA PHE A 149 23.24 -3.04 -26.81
C PHE A 149 24.35 -3.42 -27.77
N LYS A 150 24.82 -2.45 -28.55
CA LYS A 150 25.71 -2.66 -29.70
C LYS A 150 25.06 -3.65 -30.68
N ASP A 151 25.74 -4.74 -30.98
CA ASP A 151 25.27 -5.78 -31.92
C ASP A 151 24.56 -6.95 -31.23
N ARG A 152 24.14 -6.76 -29.96
CA ARG A 152 23.53 -7.82 -29.16
C ARG A 152 22.13 -7.40 -28.71
N GLU A 153 21.24 -8.37 -28.79
CA GLU A 153 19.92 -8.30 -28.17
C GLU A 153 19.99 -8.91 -26.77
N ILE A 154 19.50 -8.18 -25.77
CA ILE A 154 19.46 -8.59 -24.36
C ILE A 154 18.01 -8.66 -23.93
N LEU A 155 17.53 -9.86 -23.65
CA LEU A 155 16.26 -10.07 -22.98
C LEU A 155 16.48 -9.86 -21.48
N SER A 156 15.69 -8.96 -20.88
CA SER A 156 15.72 -8.70 -19.44
C SER A 156 14.33 -8.76 -18.85
N ALA A 157 14.23 -9.35 -17.65
CA ALA A 157 13.02 -9.34 -16.84
C ALA A 157 13.40 -9.19 -15.37
N GLU A 158 12.65 -8.36 -14.65
CA GLU A 158 12.77 -8.27 -13.19
C GLU A 158 11.77 -9.21 -12.54
N PHE A 159 12.19 -9.85 -11.45
CA PHE A 159 11.38 -10.77 -10.68
C PHE A 159 11.24 -10.27 -9.25
N GLU A 160 10.09 -10.52 -8.66
CA GLU A 160 9.84 -10.27 -7.25
C GLU A 160 9.43 -11.56 -6.56
N GLU A 161 9.90 -11.74 -5.32
CA GLU A 161 9.51 -12.83 -4.45
C GLU A 161 8.31 -12.39 -3.61
N VAL A 162 7.20 -13.12 -3.70
CA VAL A 162 5.95 -12.77 -3.01
C VAL A 162 5.53 -13.87 -2.07
N CYS A 163 5.08 -13.49 -0.88
CA CYS A 163 4.49 -14.40 0.09
C CYS A 163 3.15 -14.92 -0.43
N VAL A 164 2.94 -16.24 -0.35
CA VAL A 164 1.70 -16.91 -0.76
C VAL A 164 1.07 -17.73 0.36
N TYR A 165 1.75 -17.93 1.47
CA TYR A 165 1.20 -18.44 2.74
C TYR A 165 2.13 -18.12 3.91
N THR A 166 1.57 -18.21 5.12
CA THR A 166 2.31 -18.18 6.39
C THR A 166 1.70 -19.20 7.36
N ASN A 167 2.31 -19.37 8.53
CA ASN A 167 1.75 -20.23 9.59
C ASN A 167 0.36 -19.76 10.09
N THR A 168 -0.06 -18.53 9.83
CA THR A 168 -1.37 -17.97 10.22
C THR A 168 -2.30 -17.71 9.04
N LEU A 169 -1.80 -17.76 7.82
CA LEU A 169 -2.56 -17.55 6.57
C LEU A 169 -2.27 -18.69 5.60
N PRO A 170 -3.03 -19.80 5.62
CA PRO A 170 -2.90 -20.89 4.67
C PRO A 170 -3.07 -20.41 3.22
N HIS A 171 -2.50 -21.16 2.26
CA HIS A 171 -2.56 -20.77 0.84
C HIS A 171 -3.98 -20.64 0.29
N GLU A 172 -4.92 -21.47 0.73
CA GLU A 172 -6.33 -21.37 0.35
C GLU A 172 -6.95 -20.04 0.82
N ASP A 173 -6.70 -19.66 2.06
CA ASP A 173 -7.14 -18.38 2.63
C ASP A 173 -6.48 -17.20 1.91
N TYR A 174 -5.20 -17.33 1.53
CA TYR A 174 -4.51 -16.34 0.70
C TYR A 174 -5.22 -16.14 -0.64
N LEU A 175 -5.62 -17.23 -1.34
CA LEU A 175 -6.32 -17.15 -2.61
C LEU A 175 -7.69 -16.46 -2.46
N GLU A 176 -8.42 -16.75 -1.38
CA GLU A 176 -9.68 -16.07 -1.09
C GLU A 176 -9.48 -14.57 -0.84
N CYS A 177 -8.45 -14.20 -0.08
CA CYS A 177 -8.10 -12.79 0.13
C CYS A 177 -7.70 -12.07 -1.16
N ARG A 178 -7.09 -12.79 -2.11
CA ARG A 178 -6.72 -12.25 -3.43
C ARG A 178 -7.91 -12.01 -4.35
N SER A 179 -9.03 -12.69 -4.11
CA SER A 179 -10.27 -12.57 -4.91
C SER A 179 -11.24 -11.53 -4.37
N LEU A 180 -10.94 -10.90 -3.22
CA LEU A 180 -11.71 -9.81 -2.62
C LEU A 180 -11.57 -8.53 -3.45
#